data_a377c363bfef309a36f183c76c4915bc
#
_entry.id   a377c363bfef309a36f183c76c4915bc
#
_cell.length_a   1.000
_cell.length_b   1.000
_cell.length_c   1.000
_cell.angle_alpha   90.00
_cell.angle_beta   90.00
_cell.angle_gamma   90.00
#
_symmetry.space_group_name_H-M   'P 1'
#
loop_
_entity.id
_entity.type
_entity.pdbx_description
1 polymer ?
#
loop_
_entity_poly.entity_id
_entity_poly.type
_entity_poly.pdbx_seq_one_letter_code
_entity_poly.pdbx_strand_id
1 'polypeptide(L)'
;MIEEAPRLMHEMSIAGSMLEAVRAEAARHNAHVLAVGVKIGELAGVDSESLLFCFDALVQDTDLAPLSLQIERLPWRNRCRQCAQDFAVQEYRTECPQCGSPDTEAAGGQELEFAYMEIEET
;
A
#
# COMPACT_ATOMS: atom_id res chain seq x y z
N MET A 1 -18.32 9.22 -12.30
CA MET A 1 -19.11 8.09 -11.86
C MET A 1 -18.60 6.79 -12.41
N ILE A 2 -18.61 6.67 -13.71
CA ILE A 2 -18.11 5.44 -14.34
C ILE A 2 -16.65 5.21 -14.03
N GLU A 3 -15.90 6.30 -13.90
CA GLU A 3 -14.47 6.20 -13.64
C GLU A 3 -14.15 5.63 -12.26
N GLU A 4 -15.05 5.85 -11.30
CA GLU A 4 -14.81 5.33 -9.95
C GLU A 4 -15.01 3.83 -9.86
N ALA A 5 -15.91 3.28 -10.68
CA ALA A 5 -16.18 1.86 -10.62
C ALA A 5 -14.94 1.01 -10.91
N PRO A 6 -14.15 1.30 -11.97
CA PRO A 6 -12.92 0.53 -12.19
C PRO A 6 -11.92 0.67 -11.05
N ARG A 7 -11.81 1.88 -10.49
CA ARG A 7 -10.89 2.09 -9.37
C ARG A 7 -11.32 1.28 -8.15
N LEU A 8 -12.60 1.32 -7.81
CA LEU A 8 -13.11 0.58 -6.67
C LEU A 8 -12.92 -0.92 -6.87
N MET A 9 -13.12 -1.41 -8.09
CA MET A 9 -12.89 -2.83 -8.39
C MET A 9 -11.42 -3.19 -8.26
N HIS A 10 -10.52 -2.26 -8.61
CA HIS A 10 -9.09 -2.48 -8.43
C HIS A 10 -8.75 -2.67 -6.97
N GLU A 11 -9.21 -1.77 -6.10
CA GLU A 11 -8.95 -1.92 -4.67
C GLU A 11 -9.64 -3.14 -4.09
N MET A 12 -10.81 -3.51 -4.61
CA MET A 12 -11.47 -4.73 -4.16
C MET A 12 -10.65 -5.97 -4.50
N SER A 13 -10.05 -6.01 -5.69
CA SER A 13 -9.14 -7.09 -6.07
C SER A 13 -7.94 -7.19 -5.16
N ILE A 14 -7.35 -6.03 -4.84
CA ILE A 14 -6.21 -5.98 -3.95
C ILE A 14 -6.59 -6.50 -2.57
N ALA A 15 -7.72 -6.04 -2.04
CA ALA A 15 -8.18 -6.48 -0.74
C ALA A 15 -8.44 -7.98 -0.73
N GLY A 16 -9.04 -8.50 -1.80
CA GLY A 16 -9.31 -9.94 -1.91
C GLY A 16 -8.02 -10.76 -1.90
N SER A 17 -7.03 -10.31 -2.65
CA SER A 17 -5.74 -11.00 -2.68
C SER A 17 -5.06 -10.97 -1.32
N MET A 18 -5.15 -9.85 -0.61
CA MET A 18 -4.59 -9.74 0.72
C MET A 18 -5.24 -10.73 1.67
N LEU A 19 -6.57 -10.87 1.60
CA LEU A 19 -7.27 -11.79 2.49
C LEU A 19 -6.95 -13.24 2.17
N GLU A 20 -6.73 -13.58 0.90
CA GLU A 20 -6.29 -14.92 0.56
C GLU A 20 -4.94 -15.23 1.19
N ALA A 21 -4.01 -14.27 1.14
CA ALA A 21 -2.71 -14.44 1.76
C ALA A 21 -2.83 -14.58 3.27
N VAL A 22 -3.71 -13.80 3.89
CA VAL A 22 -3.94 -13.87 5.33
C VAL A 22 -4.46 -15.24 5.71
N ARG A 23 -5.43 -15.78 4.97
CA ARG A 23 -5.99 -17.08 5.29
C ARG A 23 -4.94 -18.18 5.16
N ALA A 24 -4.09 -18.09 4.15
CA ALA A 24 -3.04 -19.07 3.96
C ALA A 24 -2.05 -19.05 5.12
N GLU A 25 -1.64 -17.86 5.54
CA GLU A 25 -0.69 -17.74 6.63
C GLU A 25 -1.30 -18.14 7.97
N ALA A 26 -2.54 -17.78 8.20
CA ALA A 26 -3.24 -18.16 9.44
C ALA A 26 -3.33 -19.68 9.56
N ALA A 27 -3.61 -20.35 8.45
CA ALA A 27 -3.70 -21.81 8.44
C ALA A 27 -2.35 -22.46 8.74
N ARG A 28 -1.29 -21.90 8.16
CA ARG A 28 0.06 -22.45 8.37
C ARG A 28 0.51 -22.34 9.81
N HIS A 29 0.11 -21.27 10.50
CA HIS A 29 0.56 -21.03 11.88
C HIS A 29 -0.47 -21.43 12.92
N ASN A 30 -1.65 -21.87 12.50
CA ASN A 30 -2.75 -22.18 13.41
C ASN A 30 -2.98 -21.01 14.37
N ALA A 31 -3.15 -19.84 13.81
CA ALA A 31 -3.18 -18.61 14.58
C ALA A 31 -4.30 -17.70 14.12
N HIS A 32 -4.69 -16.79 15.01
CA HIS A 32 -5.57 -15.69 14.65
C HIS A 32 -4.76 -14.52 14.15
N VAL A 33 -5.20 -13.91 13.05
CA VAL A 33 -4.54 -12.72 12.53
C VAL A 33 -5.31 -11.50 13.05
N LEU A 34 -4.60 -10.62 13.74
CA LEU A 34 -5.19 -9.44 14.37
C LEU A 34 -5.13 -8.23 13.46
N ALA A 35 -4.05 -8.11 12.69
CA ALA A 35 -3.84 -6.95 11.83
C ALA A 35 -2.94 -7.33 10.68
N VAL A 36 -3.12 -6.62 9.58
CA VAL A 36 -2.29 -6.74 8.38
C VAL A 36 -1.73 -5.36 8.07
N GLY A 37 -0.43 -5.28 7.84
CA GLY A 37 0.21 -4.03 7.46
C GLY A 37 0.61 -4.04 6.01
N VAL A 38 0.36 -2.93 5.32
CA VAL A 38 0.73 -2.78 3.91
C VAL A 38 1.39 -1.43 3.71
N LYS A 39 2.39 -1.38 2.84
CA LYS A 39 3.05 -0.14 2.46
C LYS A 39 2.58 0.25 1.08
N ILE A 40 2.09 1.48 0.95
CA ILE A 40 1.55 1.98 -0.31
C ILE A 40 2.24 3.29 -0.65
N GLY A 41 2.92 3.30 -1.79
CA GLY A 41 3.58 4.50 -2.27
C GLY A 41 2.62 5.48 -2.91
N GLU A 42 3.00 6.74 -2.88
CA GLU A 42 2.18 7.83 -3.42
C GLU A 42 1.90 7.62 -4.90
N LEU A 43 2.80 6.97 -5.62
CA LEU A 43 2.66 6.73 -7.06
C LEU A 43 2.05 5.37 -7.41
N ALA A 44 1.64 4.59 -6.41
CA ALA A 44 1.15 3.24 -6.68
C ALA A 44 -0.22 3.21 -7.34
N GLY A 45 -0.93 4.35 -7.32
CA GLY A 45 -2.24 4.40 -7.93
C GLY A 45 -3.34 3.74 -7.12
N VAL A 46 -3.10 3.51 -5.83
CA VAL A 46 -4.04 2.85 -4.96
C VAL A 46 -4.60 3.87 -3.98
N ASP A 47 -5.93 3.99 -3.94
CA ASP A 47 -6.60 4.89 -3.02
C ASP A 47 -6.73 4.18 -1.67
N SER A 48 -6.04 4.73 -0.65
CA SER A 48 -6.00 4.12 0.67
C SER A 48 -7.37 4.00 1.31
N GLU A 49 -8.20 5.04 1.17
CA GLU A 49 -9.53 5.01 1.77
C GLU A 49 -10.42 3.96 1.13
N SER A 50 -10.34 3.86 -0.21
CA SER A 50 -11.09 2.83 -0.91
C SER A 50 -10.60 1.43 -0.54
N LEU A 51 -9.30 1.26 -0.38
CA LEU A 51 -8.76 -0.03 0.01
C LEU A 51 -9.22 -0.42 1.41
N LEU A 52 -9.21 0.52 2.35
CA LEU A 52 -9.70 0.26 3.70
C LEU A 52 -11.17 -0.13 3.67
N PHE A 53 -11.98 0.59 2.89
CA PHE A 53 -13.39 0.28 2.76
C PHE A 53 -13.61 -1.12 2.21
N CYS A 54 -12.89 -1.46 1.13
CA CYS A 54 -13.03 -2.77 0.52
C CYS A 54 -12.59 -3.89 1.46
N PHE A 55 -11.48 -3.66 2.15
CA PHE A 55 -10.96 -4.66 3.09
C PHE A 55 -11.96 -4.90 4.21
N ASP A 56 -12.46 -3.83 4.80
CA ASP A 56 -13.43 -3.96 5.90
C ASP A 56 -14.69 -4.66 5.43
N ALA A 57 -15.16 -4.34 4.22
CA ALA A 57 -16.37 -4.97 3.70
C ALA A 57 -16.18 -6.46 3.49
N LEU A 58 -14.99 -6.89 3.05
CA LEU A 58 -14.72 -8.30 2.82
C LEU A 58 -14.49 -9.08 4.11
N VAL A 59 -14.00 -8.40 5.15
CA VAL A 59 -13.77 -9.05 6.45
C VAL A 59 -15.04 -9.16 7.28
N GLN A 60 -15.93 -8.19 7.13
CA GLN A 60 -17.13 -8.10 7.93
C GLN A 60 -17.95 -9.38 7.80
N ASP A 61 -18.45 -9.87 8.92
CA ASP A 61 -19.29 -11.08 8.98
C ASP A 61 -18.55 -12.35 8.56
N THR A 62 -17.23 -12.34 8.62
CA THR A 62 -16.44 -13.54 8.39
C THR A 62 -15.72 -13.94 9.66
N ASP A 63 -15.14 -15.15 9.63
CA ASP A 63 -14.36 -15.64 10.75
C ASP A 63 -13.07 -14.88 10.96
N LEU A 64 -12.68 -14.01 10.03
CA LEU A 64 -11.48 -13.19 10.18
C LEU A 64 -11.72 -11.93 10.99
N ALA A 65 -12.97 -11.50 11.16
CA ALA A 65 -13.27 -10.29 11.93
C ALA A 65 -12.85 -10.50 13.38
N PRO A 66 -12.30 -9.50 14.03
CA PRO A 66 -12.15 -8.09 13.63
C PRO A 66 -10.76 -7.75 13.07
N LEU A 67 -10.33 -8.47 12.08
CA LEU A 67 -9.05 -8.21 11.42
C LEU A 67 -8.99 -6.77 10.90
N SER A 68 -7.91 -6.07 11.18
CA SER A 68 -7.75 -4.68 10.74
C SER A 68 -6.63 -4.54 9.73
N LEU A 69 -6.78 -3.55 8.86
CA LEU A 69 -5.76 -3.20 7.87
C LEU A 69 -5.07 -1.91 8.29
N GLN A 70 -3.75 -1.94 8.35
CA GLN A 70 -2.94 -0.79 8.70
C GLN A 70 -2.13 -0.41 7.47
N ILE A 71 -2.24 0.86 7.05
CA ILE A 71 -1.60 1.33 5.84
C ILE A 71 -0.52 2.34 6.21
N GLU A 72 0.69 2.07 5.75
CA GLU A 72 1.79 3.03 5.83
C GLU A 72 1.96 3.64 4.45
N ARG A 73 1.82 4.97 4.36
CA ARG A 73 1.96 5.66 3.09
C ARG A 73 3.40 6.12 2.93
N LEU A 74 3.95 5.84 1.74
CA LEU A 74 5.33 6.20 1.44
C LEU A 74 5.34 7.33 0.41
N PRO A 75 6.21 8.32 0.58
CA PRO A 75 6.23 9.47 -0.32
C PRO A 75 6.85 9.14 -1.67
N TRP A 76 6.52 9.96 -2.65
CA TRP A 76 7.18 9.93 -3.94
C TRP A 76 8.57 10.50 -3.75
N ARG A 77 9.60 9.73 -4.09
CA ARG A 77 10.99 10.15 -3.97
C ARG A 77 11.67 9.98 -5.32
N ASN A 78 12.54 10.94 -5.64
CA ASN A 78 13.34 10.86 -6.84
C ASN A 78 14.82 10.92 -6.46
N ARG A 79 15.65 10.47 -7.38
CA ARG A 79 17.10 10.53 -7.24
C ARG A 79 17.65 11.29 -8.42
N CYS A 80 18.54 12.26 -8.16
CA CYS A 80 19.17 13.04 -9.19
C CYS A 80 20.29 12.21 -9.87
N ARG A 81 20.26 12.14 -11.18
CA ARG A 81 21.29 11.42 -11.93
C ARG A 81 22.59 12.21 -11.99
N GLN A 82 22.53 13.52 -11.75
CA GLN A 82 23.72 14.37 -11.80
C GLN A 82 24.51 14.33 -10.51
N CYS A 83 23.84 14.56 -9.37
CA CYS A 83 24.53 14.66 -8.10
C CYS A 83 24.20 13.53 -7.13
N ALA A 84 23.34 12.58 -7.52
CA ALA A 84 22.96 11.39 -6.74
C ALA A 84 22.19 11.71 -5.47
N GLN A 85 21.65 12.92 -5.35
CA GLN A 85 20.86 13.30 -4.19
C GLN A 85 19.48 12.67 -4.26
N ASP A 86 19.06 12.01 -3.17
CA ASP A 86 17.68 11.55 -3.01
C ASP A 86 16.85 12.66 -2.40
N PHE A 87 15.61 12.82 -2.86
CA PHE A 87 14.76 13.86 -2.32
C PHE A 87 13.29 13.48 -2.48
N ALA A 88 12.47 14.01 -1.59
CA ALA A 88 11.02 13.84 -1.70
C ALA A 88 10.49 14.83 -2.73
N VAL A 89 9.66 14.33 -3.64
CA VAL A 89 9.04 15.18 -4.65
C VAL A 89 7.84 15.87 -4.02
N GLN A 90 7.83 17.19 -4.08
CA GLN A 90 6.74 18.00 -3.53
C GLN A 90 6.14 18.84 -4.64
N GLU A 91 4.80 18.89 -4.67
CA GLU A 91 4.09 19.72 -5.63
C GLU A 91 4.49 19.39 -7.07
N TYR A 92 4.76 18.11 -7.32
CA TYR A 92 5.14 17.62 -8.66
C TYR A 92 6.42 18.23 -9.20
N ARG A 93 7.26 18.78 -8.33
CA ARG A 93 8.54 19.34 -8.73
C ARG A 93 9.58 18.25 -8.73
N THR A 94 9.98 17.82 -9.91
CA THR A 94 10.91 16.71 -10.05
C THR A 94 12.35 17.15 -10.25
N GLU A 95 12.60 18.45 -10.33
CA GLU A 95 13.99 18.95 -10.42
C GLU A 95 14.71 18.74 -9.09
N CYS A 96 16.01 18.46 -9.18
CA CYS A 96 16.80 18.27 -7.97
C CYS A 96 16.87 19.57 -7.16
N PRO A 97 16.49 19.56 -5.89
CA PRO A 97 16.55 20.77 -5.08
C PRO A 97 18.00 21.19 -4.75
N GLN A 98 18.93 20.27 -4.92
CA GLN A 98 20.33 20.55 -4.61
C GLN A 98 21.04 21.20 -5.77
N CYS A 99 20.94 20.63 -6.98
CA CYS A 99 21.71 21.13 -8.13
C CYS A 99 20.82 21.67 -9.25
N GLY A 100 19.50 21.55 -9.14
CA GLY A 100 18.58 22.11 -10.12
C GLY A 100 18.42 21.29 -11.38
N SER A 101 19.08 20.14 -11.49
CA SER A 101 19.01 19.32 -12.69
C SER A 101 17.60 18.75 -12.88
N PRO A 102 17.06 18.77 -14.12
CA PRO A 102 15.80 18.08 -14.39
C PRO A 102 15.97 16.59 -14.60
N ASP A 103 17.20 16.09 -14.64
CA ASP A 103 17.48 14.69 -14.93
C ASP A 103 17.42 13.88 -13.66
N THR A 104 16.19 13.55 -13.25
CA THR A 104 15.95 12.77 -12.03
C THR A 104 15.06 11.58 -12.37
N GLU A 105 15.11 10.56 -11.53
CA GLU A 105 14.34 9.34 -11.74
C GLU A 105 13.66 8.93 -10.45
N ALA A 106 12.57 8.18 -10.57
CA ALA A 106 11.82 7.71 -9.41
C ALA A 106 12.68 6.75 -8.60
N ALA A 107 12.75 6.98 -7.29
CA ALA A 107 13.52 6.15 -6.36
C ALA A 107 12.64 5.60 -5.26
N GLY A 108 11.36 5.92 -5.24
CA GLY A 108 10.41 5.43 -4.26
C GLY A 108 9.06 6.05 -4.50
N GLY A 109 8.02 5.44 -3.92
CA GLY A 109 6.67 5.93 -4.09
C GLY A 109 5.80 5.01 -4.93
N GLN A 110 6.36 3.92 -5.45
CA GLN A 110 5.61 2.98 -6.28
C GLN A 110 5.27 1.71 -5.53
N GLU A 111 5.55 1.66 -4.25
CA GLU A 111 5.41 0.46 -3.44
C GLU A 111 3.94 0.06 -3.27
N LEU A 112 3.73 -1.24 -3.32
CA LEU A 112 2.48 -1.88 -2.88
C LEU A 112 2.91 -3.20 -2.29
N GLU A 113 3.24 -3.17 -0.98
CA GLU A 113 3.90 -4.29 -0.33
C GLU A 113 3.11 -4.75 0.88
N PHE A 114 2.92 -6.05 0.94
CA PHE A 114 2.40 -6.72 2.13
C PHE A 114 3.55 -6.74 3.14
N ALA A 115 3.46 -5.94 4.18
CA ALA A 115 4.59 -5.69 5.04
C ALA A 115 4.66 -6.64 6.23
N TYR A 116 3.52 -6.91 6.88
CA TYR A 116 3.53 -7.76 8.07
C TYR A 116 2.12 -8.22 8.41
N MET A 117 2.05 -9.22 9.28
CA MET A 117 0.83 -9.62 9.95
C MET A 117 1.09 -9.68 11.44
N GLU A 118 0.14 -9.20 12.22
CA GLU A 118 0.16 -9.40 13.66
C GLU A 118 -0.73 -10.58 13.98
N ILE A 119 -0.18 -11.57 14.64
CA ILE A 119 -0.91 -12.79 14.94
C ILE A 119 -0.97 -13.03 16.44
N GLU A 120 -1.99 -13.76 16.85
CA GLU A 120 -2.13 -14.24 18.21
C GLU A 120 -2.22 -15.75 18.15
N GLU A 121 -1.22 -16.42 18.70
CA GLU A 121 -1.19 -17.88 18.69
C GLU A 121 -1.96 -18.44 19.87
N THR A 122 -2.67 -19.54 19.63
CA THR A 122 -3.46 -20.18 20.68
C THR A 122 -2.75 -21.37 21.30
#